data_dd2d0753140d8bb310b31fe1fa4b598d
#
_entry.id   dd2d0753140d8bb310b31fe1fa4b598d
#
_cell.length_a   1.000
_cell.length_b   1.000
_cell.length_c   1.000
_cell.angle_alpha   90.00
_cell.angle_beta   90.00
_cell.angle_gamma   90.00
#
_symmetry.space_group_name_H-M   'P 1'
#
loop_
_entity.id
_entity.type
_entity.pdbx_description
1 polymer ?
#
loop_
_entity_poly.entity_id
_entity_poly.type
_entity_poly.pdbx_seq_one_letter_code
_entity_poly.pdbx_strand_id
1 'polypeptide(L)'
;MYSVSEDAFTFEVVMMAEGDNFAAFNSRALVEMVGGVTDEALKATRIKKFLGVLAGRYFNWAGRKSLFTLHLGIKCCAIEMAAAATPRFDGDRFGVLFRSSPRQSDVLLINGPISKKFADKVVRLWEQMPEPKYCIAMGECAISGGPYFQSYNILEGVDTVIPVDVYIPGCPPRPEALIDGFGLLREKIIRIGGAPSLERASDKPVIVGED
;
A
#
# COMPACT_ATOMS: atom_id res chain seq x y z
N MET A 1 -3.78 -23.59 16.25
CA MET A 1 -2.82 -23.02 17.17
C MET A 1 -1.45 -23.39 16.64
N TYR A 2 -0.94 -22.60 15.68
CA TYR A 2 0.40 -22.77 15.09
C TYR A 2 1.25 -21.61 15.55
N SER A 3 2.22 -21.88 16.41
CA SER A 3 3.26 -20.92 16.77
C SER A 3 4.29 -20.90 15.64
N VAL A 4 4.32 -19.83 14.87
CA VAL A 4 5.41 -19.57 13.93
C VAL A 4 6.53 -18.88 14.70
N SER A 5 7.69 -19.53 14.78
CA SER A 5 8.88 -18.96 15.38
C SER A 5 9.40 -17.82 14.52
N GLU A 6 9.63 -16.65 15.13
CA GLU A 6 10.09 -15.41 14.49
C GLU A 6 11.47 -15.50 13.80
N ASP A 7 12.23 -16.55 14.05
CA ASP A 7 13.62 -16.68 13.60
C ASP A 7 13.77 -17.22 12.16
N ALA A 8 12.70 -17.75 11.53
CA ALA A 8 12.75 -18.30 10.18
C ALA A 8 12.55 -17.26 9.07
N PHE A 9 12.04 -16.07 9.41
CA PHE A 9 11.66 -15.06 8.41
C PHE A 9 12.81 -14.15 7.97
N THR A 10 13.87 -14.08 8.75
CA THR A 10 15.02 -13.20 8.49
C THR A 10 16.03 -13.77 7.50
N PHE A 11 16.04 -15.10 7.25
CA PHE A 11 17.09 -15.73 6.45
C PHE A 11 16.76 -15.91 4.97
N GLU A 12 15.49 -15.93 4.57
CA GLU A 12 15.11 -16.12 3.16
C GLU A 12 15.17 -14.83 2.30
N VAL A 13 15.13 -13.67 2.92
CA VAL A 13 15.15 -12.39 2.18
C VAL A 13 16.55 -12.05 1.61
N VAL A 14 17.61 -12.65 2.14
CA VAL A 14 19.00 -12.37 1.73
C VAL A 14 19.44 -13.16 0.49
N MET A 15 18.80 -14.29 0.19
CA MET A 15 19.23 -15.19 -0.89
C MET A 15 18.58 -14.96 -2.26
N MET A 16 17.68 -13.98 -2.41
CA MET A 16 17.06 -13.65 -3.70
C MET A 16 17.59 -12.36 -4.37
N ALA A 17 18.78 -11.92 -4.00
CA ALA A 17 19.41 -10.73 -4.55
C ALA A 17 20.22 -10.98 -5.85
N GLU A 18 20.20 -12.18 -6.41
CA GLU A 18 20.90 -12.49 -7.68
C GLU A 18 19.90 -12.73 -8.83
N GLY A 19 19.24 -11.70 -9.23
CA GLY A 19 18.39 -11.72 -10.45
C GLY A 19 17.62 -10.41 -10.56
N ASP A 20 18.00 -9.57 -11.48
CA ASP A 20 17.42 -8.41 -12.15
C ASP A 20 15.98 -7.95 -11.77
N ASN A 21 15.60 -8.02 -10.51
CA ASN A 21 14.33 -7.51 -10.01
C ASN A 21 14.59 -6.33 -9.10
N PHE A 22 14.08 -5.19 -9.49
CA PHE A 22 13.94 -3.99 -8.68
C PHE A 22 13.12 -4.35 -7.43
N ALA A 23 13.79 -4.93 -6.45
CA ALA A 23 13.21 -5.21 -5.16
C ALA A 23 12.82 -3.89 -4.52
N ALA A 24 11.61 -3.80 -4.00
CA ALA A 24 11.21 -2.71 -3.13
C ALA A 24 12.23 -2.62 -1.99
N PHE A 25 13.15 -1.69 -2.09
CA PHE A 25 14.21 -1.52 -1.12
C PHE A 25 13.59 -1.07 0.20
N ASN A 26 13.56 -1.95 1.18
CA ASN A 26 13.19 -1.60 2.53
C ASN A 26 14.20 -0.54 3.03
N SER A 27 13.71 0.61 3.41
CA SER A 27 14.56 1.71 3.91
C SER A 27 15.48 1.28 5.07
N ARG A 28 15.08 0.28 5.86
CA ARG A 28 15.92 -0.32 6.92
C ARG A 28 17.09 -1.12 6.35
N ALA A 29 16.88 -1.95 5.32
CA ALA A 29 17.94 -2.73 4.70
C ALA A 29 19.00 -1.83 4.03
N LEU A 30 18.58 -0.71 3.44
CA LEU A 30 19.52 0.29 2.88
C LEU A 30 20.29 1.03 3.97
N VAL A 31 19.63 1.39 5.06
CA VAL A 31 20.28 2.01 6.22
C VAL A 31 21.27 1.04 6.86
N GLU A 32 20.97 -0.25 6.90
CA GLU A 32 21.88 -1.30 7.38
C GLU A 32 23.04 -1.54 6.41
N MET A 33 22.81 -1.58 5.09
CA MET A 33 23.88 -1.71 4.10
C MET A 33 24.82 -0.51 4.08
N VAL A 34 24.28 0.70 4.09
CA VAL A 34 25.07 1.93 4.18
C VAL A 34 25.74 2.03 5.56
N GLY A 35 25.08 1.54 6.61
CA GLY A 35 25.63 1.42 7.97
C GLY A 35 26.85 0.53 8.03
N GLY A 36 26.80 -0.65 7.43
CA GLY A 36 27.91 -1.60 7.41
C GLY A 36 29.16 -1.10 6.69
N VAL A 37 28.98 -0.36 5.60
CA VAL A 37 30.11 0.24 4.85
C VAL A 37 30.72 1.44 5.59
N THR A 38 29.95 2.11 6.45
CA THR A 38 30.38 3.34 7.12
C THR A 38 30.86 3.14 8.56
N ASP A 39 30.68 1.95 9.16
CA ASP A 39 31.00 1.72 10.59
C ASP A 39 32.51 1.87 10.90
N GLU A 40 33.38 1.58 9.95
CA GLU A 40 34.83 1.85 10.12
C GLU A 40 35.26 3.26 9.71
N ALA A 41 34.56 3.87 8.74
CA ALA A 41 34.95 5.17 8.17
C ALA A 41 34.31 6.39 8.88
N LEU A 42 33.18 6.21 9.56
CA LEU A 42 32.42 7.31 10.16
C LEU A 42 32.25 7.10 11.69
N LYS A 43 33.31 7.20 12.44
CA LYS A 43 33.29 7.25 13.92
C LYS A 43 32.61 8.51 14.49
N ALA A 44 32.10 9.42 13.68
CA ALA A 44 31.36 10.60 14.11
C ALA A 44 29.86 10.34 14.17
N THR A 45 29.32 10.05 15.35
CA THR A 45 27.91 9.79 15.68
C THR A 45 26.92 10.84 15.12
N ARG A 46 27.37 12.06 14.89
CA ARG A 46 26.55 13.17 14.33
C ARG A 46 26.31 13.03 12.83
N ILE A 47 27.30 12.61 12.06
CA ILE A 47 27.19 12.47 10.59
C ILE A 47 26.30 11.27 10.24
N LYS A 48 26.40 10.18 11.01
CA LYS A 48 25.54 8.99 10.84
C LYS A 48 24.06 9.31 11.06
N LYS A 49 23.73 10.10 12.11
CA LYS A 49 22.36 10.60 12.35
C LYS A 49 21.87 11.52 11.23
N PHE A 50 22.70 12.43 10.76
CA PHE A 50 22.36 13.37 9.70
C PHE A 50 22.10 12.67 8.36
N LEU A 51 22.98 11.72 7.97
CA LEU A 51 22.80 10.89 6.77
C LEU A 51 21.56 10.00 6.87
N GLY A 52 21.27 9.41 8.04
CA GLY A 52 20.05 8.62 8.26
C GLY A 52 18.77 9.43 8.09
N VAL A 53 18.75 10.67 8.60
CA VAL A 53 17.60 11.58 8.42
C VAL A 53 17.42 12.00 6.96
N LEU A 54 18.51 12.31 6.26
CA LEU A 54 18.48 12.66 4.84
C LEU A 54 18.01 11.48 3.98
N ALA A 55 18.55 10.29 4.22
CA ALA A 55 18.13 9.08 3.53
C ALA A 55 16.65 8.78 3.77
N GLY A 56 16.17 8.83 5.01
CA GLY A 56 14.76 8.65 5.35
C GLY A 56 13.85 9.66 4.64
N ARG A 57 14.24 10.94 4.59
CA ARG A 57 13.49 11.97 3.84
C ARG A 57 13.45 11.70 2.34
N TYR A 58 14.58 11.27 1.77
CA TYR A 58 14.66 10.94 0.35
C TYR A 58 13.76 9.74 0.00
N PHE A 59 13.81 8.66 0.80
CA PHE A 59 12.99 7.47 0.56
C PHE A 59 11.50 7.76 0.74
N ASN A 60 11.11 8.53 1.75
CA ASN A 60 9.73 8.96 1.91
C ASN A 60 9.25 9.84 0.75
N TRP A 61 10.12 10.72 0.23
CA TRP A 61 9.80 11.52 -0.94
C TRP A 61 9.65 10.65 -2.20
N ALA A 62 10.56 9.70 -2.43
CA ALA A 62 10.50 8.80 -3.57
C ALA A 62 9.27 7.88 -3.52
N GLY A 63 9.02 7.22 -2.39
CA GLY A 63 7.90 6.30 -2.21
C GLY A 63 6.54 6.98 -2.41
N ARG A 64 6.34 8.22 -1.92
CA ARG A 64 5.08 8.94 -2.14
C ARG A 64 4.85 9.38 -3.59
N LYS A 65 5.91 9.58 -4.36
CA LYS A 65 5.81 10.03 -5.76
C LYS A 65 5.56 8.90 -6.75
N SER A 66 5.92 7.68 -6.38
CA SER A 66 5.77 6.48 -7.20
C SER A 66 5.00 5.42 -6.41
N LEU A 67 3.70 5.31 -6.68
CA LEU A 67 2.80 4.34 -6.03
C LEU A 67 2.44 3.26 -7.03
N PHE A 68 3.01 2.08 -6.84
CA PHE A 68 2.62 0.90 -7.60
C PHE A 68 1.37 0.28 -6.96
N THR A 69 0.31 0.17 -7.76
CA THR A 69 -1.01 -0.22 -7.26
C THR A 69 -1.39 -1.60 -7.76
N LEU A 70 -1.60 -2.55 -6.84
CA LEU A 70 -2.28 -3.80 -7.12
C LEU A 70 -3.78 -3.55 -7.10
N HIS A 71 -4.44 -3.79 -8.23
CA HIS A 71 -5.87 -3.57 -8.34
C HIS A 71 -6.65 -4.89 -8.27
N LEU A 72 -7.67 -4.93 -7.43
CA LEU A 72 -8.68 -5.98 -7.40
C LEU A 72 -9.95 -5.47 -8.07
N GLY A 73 -9.98 -5.54 -9.40
CA GLY A 73 -11.12 -5.09 -10.20
C GLY A 73 -12.22 -6.15 -10.24
N ILE A 74 -13.26 -6.00 -9.41
CA ILE A 74 -14.31 -7.02 -9.25
C ILE A 74 -15.61 -6.61 -9.94
N LYS A 75 -15.99 -5.32 -9.93
CA LYS A 75 -17.25 -4.83 -10.47
C LYS A 75 -17.14 -3.47 -11.17
N CYS A 76 -18.25 -2.69 -11.16
CA CYS A 76 -18.36 -1.41 -11.87
C CYS A 76 -17.27 -0.39 -11.49
N CYS A 77 -16.80 -0.37 -10.24
CA CYS A 77 -15.68 0.50 -9.84
C CYS A 77 -14.39 0.19 -10.60
N ALA A 78 -14.20 -1.06 -11.07
CA ALA A 78 -13.05 -1.42 -11.89
C ALA A 78 -13.04 -0.71 -13.26
N ILE A 79 -14.21 -0.38 -13.81
CA ILE A 79 -14.33 0.35 -15.08
C ILE A 79 -13.90 1.81 -14.88
N GLU A 80 -14.31 2.43 -13.79
CA GLU A 80 -13.90 3.80 -13.44
C GLU A 80 -12.40 3.86 -13.10
N MET A 81 -11.87 2.85 -12.43
CA MET A 81 -10.44 2.72 -12.23
C MET A 81 -9.69 2.59 -13.56
N ALA A 82 -10.18 1.76 -14.48
CA ALA A 82 -9.59 1.63 -15.81
C ALA A 82 -9.65 2.96 -16.58
N ALA A 83 -10.75 3.72 -16.45
CA ALA A 83 -10.86 5.04 -17.01
C ALA A 83 -9.83 6.03 -16.45
N ALA A 84 -9.51 5.94 -15.13
CA ALA A 84 -8.48 6.77 -14.50
C ALA A 84 -7.07 6.51 -15.08
N ALA A 85 -6.79 5.29 -15.56
CA ALA A 85 -5.54 4.92 -16.19
C ALA A 85 -5.47 5.28 -17.67
N THR A 86 -6.61 5.67 -18.30
CA THR A 86 -6.65 6.02 -19.71
C THR A 86 -6.13 7.44 -19.97
N PRO A 87 -5.77 7.78 -21.24
CA PRO A 87 -5.22 9.09 -21.59
C PRO A 87 -6.11 10.29 -21.22
N ARG A 88 -7.42 10.09 -21.01
CA ARG A 88 -8.33 11.16 -20.60
C ARG A 88 -8.01 11.72 -19.22
N PHE A 89 -7.69 10.84 -18.27
CA PHE A 89 -7.39 11.21 -16.86
C PHE A 89 -5.91 11.09 -16.56
N ASP A 90 -5.22 10.16 -17.24
CA ASP A 90 -3.77 9.97 -17.18
C ASP A 90 -3.24 9.89 -15.75
N GLY A 91 -3.75 8.90 -15.00
CA GLY A 91 -3.30 8.64 -13.62
C GLY A 91 -1.80 8.40 -13.51
N ASP A 92 -1.18 7.88 -14.57
CA ASP A 92 0.26 7.59 -14.61
C ASP A 92 1.12 8.85 -14.43
N ARG A 93 0.70 9.99 -14.96
CA ARG A 93 1.42 11.28 -14.75
C ARG A 93 1.47 11.72 -13.29
N PHE A 94 0.51 11.26 -12.49
CA PHE A 94 0.53 11.47 -11.05
C PHE A 94 1.40 10.46 -10.31
N GLY A 95 2.06 9.53 -11.03
CA GLY A 95 2.91 8.49 -10.44
C GLY A 95 2.11 7.34 -9.82
N VAL A 96 0.91 7.07 -10.32
CA VAL A 96 0.08 5.92 -9.94
C VAL A 96 0.14 4.90 -11.07
N LEU A 97 0.85 3.80 -10.85
CA LEU A 97 1.02 2.74 -11.85
C LEU A 97 0.28 1.48 -11.41
N PHE A 98 -0.63 1.00 -12.25
CA PHE A 98 -1.36 -0.23 -11.99
C PHE A 98 -0.51 -1.45 -12.34
N ARG A 99 -0.36 -2.37 -11.36
CA ARG A 99 0.43 -3.61 -11.47
C ARG A 99 -0.42 -4.82 -11.11
N SER A 100 -0.07 -5.96 -11.69
CA SER A 100 -0.79 -7.22 -11.44
C SER A 100 -0.11 -8.10 -10.38
N SER A 101 1.11 -7.75 -9.94
CA SER A 101 1.86 -8.54 -8.97
C SER A 101 1.84 -7.89 -7.59
N PRO A 102 1.43 -8.59 -6.53
CA PRO A 102 1.47 -8.06 -5.16
C PRO A 102 2.88 -7.77 -4.67
N ARG A 103 3.88 -8.51 -5.14
CA ARG A 103 5.29 -8.34 -4.73
C ARG A 103 5.94 -7.07 -5.27
N GLN A 104 5.31 -6.43 -6.25
CA GLN A 104 5.79 -5.19 -6.89
C GLN A 104 4.86 -4.00 -6.60
N SER A 105 3.98 -4.13 -5.62
CA SER A 105 2.94 -3.12 -5.36
C SER A 105 3.00 -2.62 -3.94
N ASP A 106 2.84 -1.31 -3.79
CA ASP A 106 2.84 -0.59 -2.51
C ASP A 106 1.41 -0.35 -2.01
N VAL A 107 0.44 -0.29 -2.93
CA VAL A 107 -0.96 0.00 -2.63
C VAL A 107 -1.85 -1.13 -3.11
N LEU A 108 -2.73 -1.61 -2.24
CA LEU A 108 -3.83 -2.51 -2.60
C LEU A 108 -5.10 -1.69 -2.82
N LEU A 109 -5.58 -1.67 -4.06
CA LEU A 109 -6.82 -1.00 -4.43
C LEU A 109 -7.95 -2.02 -4.62
N ILE A 110 -8.96 -1.95 -3.79
CA ILE A 110 -10.09 -2.87 -3.81
C ILE A 110 -11.32 -2.17 -4.40
N ASN A 111 -11.79 -2.70 -5.54
CA ASN A 111 -12.81 -2.08 -6.39
C ASN A 111 -14.04 -2.98 -6.51
N GLY A 112 -14.79 -3.16 -5.43
CA GLY A 112 -16.04 -3.91 -5.48
C GLY A 112 -16.29 -4.79 -4.28
N PRO A 113 -17.41 -5.57 -4.31
CA PRO A 113 -17.79 -6.43 -3.19
C PRO A 113 -16.88 -7.65 -3.09
N ILE A 114 -16.42 -7.94 -1.89
CA ILE A 114 -15.63 -9.14 -1.62
C ILE A 114 -16.56 -10.22 -1.08
N SER A 115 -16.55 -11.39 -1.73
CA SER A 115 -17.27 -12.54 -1.18
C SER A 115 -16.50 -13.16 -0.01
N LYS A 116 -17.21 -13.74 0.94
CA LYS A 116 -16.62 -14.45 2.10
C LYS A 116 -15.63 -15.53 1.67
N LYS A 117 -15.92 -16.23 0.57
CA LYS A 117 -15.02 -17.23 -0.02
C LYS A 117 -13.72 -16.63 -0.59
N PHE A 118 -13.77 -15.38 -1.02
CA PHE A 118 -12.60 -14.69 -1.61
C PHE A 118 -11.77 -13.94 -0.56
N ALA A 119 -12.29 -13.73 0.64
CA ALA A 119 -11.62 -13.00 1.72
C ALA A 119 -10.22 -13.54 2.02
N ASP A 120 -10.06 -14.87 2.14
CA ASP A 120 -8.76 -15.51 2.38
C ASP A 120 -7.72 -15.18 1.29
N LYS A 121 -8.18 -14.98 0.05
CA LYS A 121 -7.29 -14.63 -1.06
C LYS A 121 -6.83 -13.18 -0.96
N VAL A 122 -7.71 -12.29 -0.49
CA VAL A 122 -7.37 -10.88 -0.25
C VAL A 122 -6.32 -10.78 0.86
N VAL A 123 -6.48 -11.53 1.95
CA VAL A 123 -5.48 -11.61 3.04
C VAL A 123 -4.12 -12.07 2.50
N ARG A 124 -4.11 -13.16 1.71
CA ARG A 124 -2.86 -13.67 1.12
C ARG A 124 -2.18 -12.66 0.18
N LEU A 125 -2.95 -11.92 -0.61
CA LEU A 125 -2.40 -10.85 -1.46
C LEU A 125 -1.81 -9.74 -0.60
N TRP A 126 -2.49 -9.36 0.48
CA TRP A 126 -2.01 -8.37 1.43
C TRP A 126 -0.70 -8.82 2.10
N GLU A 127 -0.60 -10.07 2.54
CA GLU A 127 0.62 -10.63 3.15
C GLU A 127 1.80 -10.69 2.17
N GLN A 128 1.53 -10.91 0.87
CA GLN A 128 2.57 -10.96 -0.16
C GLN A 128 3.11 -9.60 -0.58
N MET A 129 2.46 -8.50 -0.17
CA MET A 129 2.93 -7.16 -0.46
C MET A 129 4.08 -6.76 0.47
N PRO A 130 5.14 -6.10 -0.04
CA PRO A 130 6.23 -5.60 0.78
C PRO A 130 5.77 -4.44 1.68
N GLU A 131 6.43 -4.26 2.81
CA GLU A 131 6.25 -3.09 3.67
C GLU A 131 7.14 -1.91 3.17
N PRO A 132 6.67 -0.66 3.24
CA PRO A 132 5.35 -0.20 3.71
C PRO A 132 4.26 -0.40 2.66
N LYS A 133 3.12 -0.97 3.05
CA LYS A 133 1.97 -1.23 2.17
C LYS A 133 0.74 -0.48 2.64
N TYR A 134 -0.13 -0.11 1.70
CA TYR A 134 -1.31 0.73 1.93
C TYR A 134 -2.54 0.08 1.31
N CYS A 135 -3.72 0.36 1.84
CA CYS A 135 -4.98 -0.13 1.30
C CYS A 135 -5.95 1.03 1.01
N ILE A 136 -6.52 1.01 -0.19
CA ILE A 136 -7.61 1.92 -0.59
C ILE A 136 -8.87 1.10 -0.87
N ALA A 137 -9.96 1.43 -0.20
CA ALA A 137 -11.29 0.87 -0.47
C ALA A 137 -12.07 1.83 -1.38
N MET A 138 -12.30 1.41 -2.64
CA MET A 138 -13.01 2.20 -3.63
C MET A 138 -14.43 1.72 -3.82
N GLY A 139 -15.36 2.61 -3.58
CA GLY A 139 -16.79 2.42 -3.79
C GLY A 139 -17.51 1.76 -2.63
N GLU A 140 -18.81 1.98 -2.58
CA GLU A 140 -19.70 1.57 -1.49
C GLU A 140 -19.62 0.07 -1.19
N CYS A 141 -19.46 -0.75 -2.24
CA CYS A 141 -19.34 -2.20 -2.08
C CYS A 141 -18.12 -2.64 -1.27
N ALA A 142 -16.99 -1.93 -1.42
CA ALA A 142 -15.77 -2.20 -0.66
C ALA A 142 -15.84 -1.62 0.75
N ILE A 143 -16.56 -0.52 0.95
CA ILE A 143 -16.65 0.20 2.22
C ILE A 143 -17.59 -0.51 3.19
N SER A 144 -18.83 -0.80 2.76
CA SER A 144 -19.90 -1.31 3.64
C SER A 144 -20.71 -2.45 3.04
N GLY A 145 -20.26 -3.03 1.91
CA GLY A 145 -21.07 -4.00 1.15
C GLY A 145 -22.05 -3.34 0.17
N GLY A 146 -22.36 -2.03 0.32
CA GLY A 146 -23.21 -1.23 -0.56
C GLY A 146 -24.55 -1.88 -0.90
N PRO A 147 -24.89 -2.06 -2.20
CA PRO A 147 -26.12 -2.71 -2.62
C PRO A 147 -26.27 -4.17 -2.16
N TYR A 148 -25.18 -4.78 -1.68
CA TYR A 148 -25.12 -6.16 -1.18
C TYR A 148 -25.03 -6.25 0.34
N PHE A 149 -25.31 -5.15 1.03
CA PHE A 149 -25.37 -5.10 2.49
C PHE A 149 -26.26 -6.22 3.03
N GLN A 150 -25.83 -6.87 4.11
CA GLN A 150 -26.47 -8.06 4.70
C GLN A 150 -26.63 -9.27 3.78
N SER A 151 -25.90 -9.33 2.67
CA SER A 151 -25.89 -10.53 1.84
C SER A 151 -25.15 -11.68 2.56
N TYR A 152 -25.72 -12.88 2.51
CA TYR A 152 -25.12 -14.06 3.16
C TYR A 152 -23.70 -14.38 2.66
N ASN A 153 -23.34 -13.95 1.47
CA ASN A 153 -22.11 -14.33 0.79
C ASN A 153 -21.09 -13.19 0.60
N ILE A 154 -21.46 -11.94 0.92
CA ILE A 154 -20.61 -10.75 0.76
C ILE A 154 -20.15 -10.27 2.13
N LEU A 155 -18.93 -9.72 2.21
CA LEU A 155 -18.43 -9.04 3.39
C LEU A 155 -19.07 -7.65 3.52
N GLU A 156 -19.32 -7.24 4.74
CA GLU A 156 -19.90 -5.93 5.08
C GLU A 156 -18.86 -4.79 5.09
N GLY A 157 -17.69 -5.02 4.51
CA GLY A 157 -16.59 -4.07 4.38
C GLY A 157 -15.25 -4.78 4.31
N VAL A 158 -14.30 -4.15 3.64
CA VAL A 158 -12.93 -4.66 3.52
C VAL A 158 -12.16 -4.54 4.83
N ASP A 159 -12.49 -3.54 5.63
CA ASP A 159 -11.92 -3.24 6.95
C ASP A 159 -12.10 -4.38 7.97
N THR A 160 -13.06 -5.27 7.74
CA THR A 160 -13.24 -6.48 8.55
C THR A 160 -12.11 -7.50 8.38
N VAL A 161 -11.33 -7.38 7.29
CA VAL A 161 -10.34 -8.38 6.89
C VAL A 161 -8.92 -7.80 6.86
N ILE A 162 -8.75 -6.58 6.36
CA ILE A 162 -7.47 -5.89 6.25
C ILE A 162 -7.60 -4.41 6.67
N PRO A 163 -6.56 -3.78 7.21
CA PRO A 163 -6.60 -2.37 7.58
C PRO A 163 -6.71 -1.51 6.32
N VAL A 164 -7.64 -0.55 6.31
CA VAL A 164 -7.88 0.38 5.21
C VAL A 164 -7.32 1.75 5.58
N ASP A 165 -6.57 2.36 4.67
CA ASP A 165 -5.96 3.68 4.85
C ASP A 165 -6.83 4.81 4.31
N VAL A 166 -7.48 4.59 3.16
CA VAL A 166 -8.31 5.60 2.50
C VAL A 166 -9.60 4.97 2.00
N TYR A 167 -10.72 5.65 2.23
CA TYR A 167 -12.03 5.31 1.69
C TYR A 167 -12.43 6.30 0.61
N ILE A 168 -12.92 5.78 -0.52
CA ILE A 168 -13.41 6.58 -1.64
C ILE A 168 -14.90 6.24 -1.84
N PRO A 169 -15.83 7.05 -1.32
CA PRO A 169 -17.26 6.80 -1.43
C PRO A 169 -17.76 7.02 -2.86
N GLY A 170 -18.81 6.30 -3.21
CA GLY A 170 -19.51 6.38 -4.51
C GLY A 170 -19.93 5.01 -5.02
N CYS A 171 -20.87 4.99 -5.97
CA CYS A 171 -21.39 3.73 -6.53
C CYS A 171 -21.68 3.85 -8.04
N PRO A 172 -20.66 3.83 -8.90
CA PRO A 172 -19.20 3.94 -8.65
C PRO A 172 -18.77 5.39 -8.40
N PRO A 173 -17.63 5.60 -7.70
CA PRO A 173 -17.00 6.90 -7.64
C PRO A 173 -16.39 7.25 -8.99
N ARG A 174 -16.30 8.55 -9.30
CA ARG A 174 -15.69 9.03 -10.53
C ARG A 174 -14.17 8.82 -10.54
N PRO A 175 -13.54 8.77 -11.72
CA PRO A 175 -12.08 8.65 -11.84
C PRO A 175 -11.31 9.77 -11.13
N GLU A 176 -11.87 11.01 -11.10
CA GLU A 176 -11.28 12.14 -10.40
C GLU A 176 -11.21 11.88 -8.89
N ALA A 177 -12.27 11.33 -8.29
CA ALA A 177 -12.29 10.98 -6.87
C ALA A 177 -11.23 9.90 -6.53
N LEU A 178 -10.93 8.99 -7.45
CA LEU A 178 -9.84 8.04 -7.28
C LEU A 178 -8.48 8.73 -7.27
N ILE A 179 -8.25 9.69 -8.16
CA ILE A 179 -7.01 10.47 -8.20
C ILE A 179 -6.85 11.30 -6.91
N ASP A 180 -7.93 11.93 -6.43
CA ASP A 180 -7.94 12.64 -5.15
C ASP A 180 -7.66 11.71 -3.97
N GLY A 181 -8.21 10.49 -3.99
CA GLY A 181 -7.92 9.45 -2.99
C GLY A 181 -6.43 9.08 -2.93
N PHE A 182 -5.75 9.00 -4.06
CA PHE A 182 -4.29 8.84 -4.10
C PHE A 182 -3.56 10.09 -3.58
N GLY A 183 -4.11 11.27 -3.79
CA GLY A 183 -3.63 12.52 -3.22
C GLY A 183 -3.63 12.48 -1.69
N LEU A 184 -4.76 12.11 -1.10
CA LEU A 184 -4.95 11.95 0.35
C LEU A 184 -4.04 10.86 0.93
N LEU A 185 -3.86 9.74 0.22
CA LEU A 185 -2.91 8.71 0.64
C LEU A 185 -1.48 9.26 0.74
N ARG A 186 -1.06 10.08 -0.23
CA ARG A 186 0.27 10.73 -0.20
C ARG A 186 0.44 11.66 0.99
N GLU A 187 -0.59 12.42 1.32
CA GLU A 187 -0.58 13.29 2.51
C GLU A 187 -0.48 12.46 3.79
N LYS A 188 -1.20 11.35 3.86
CA LYS A 188 -1.10 10.40 4.96
C LYS A 188 0.31 9.82 5.07
N ILE A 189 0.94 9.43 3.96
CA ILE A 189 2.33 8.93 3.94
C ILE A 189 3.32 9.99 4.45
N ILE A 190 3.14 11.27 4.10
CA ILE A 190 3.99 12.36 4.60
C ILE A 190 3.86 12.49 6.11
N ARG A 191 2.65 12.45 6.62
CA ARG A 191 2.34 12.63 8.05
C ARG A 191 2.93 11.49 8.89
N ILE A 192 2.81 10.25 8.43
CA ILE A 192 3.19 9.06 9.18
C ILE A 192 4.67 8.67 8.96
N GLY A 193 5.32 9.22 7.93
CA GLY A 193 6.73 8.97 7.66
C GLY A 193 7.02 7.56 7.12
N GLY A 194 6.05 6.89 6.47
CA GLY A 194 6.25 5.56 5.87
C GLY A 194 6.33 4.42 6.91
N ALA A 195 5.66 4.58 8.07
CA ALA A 195 5.60 3.54 9.08
C ALA A 195 4.96 2.23 8.55
N PRO A 196 5.37 1.05 9.08
CA PRO A 196 4.79 -0.24 8.71
C PRO A 196 3.26 -0.29 8.91
N SER A 197 2.58 -1.12 8.15
CA SER A 197 1.11 -1.21 8.16
C SER A 197 0.52 -1.54 9.53
N LEU A 198 1.20 -2.37 10.31
CA LEU A 198 0.76 -2.76 11.67
C LEU A 198 0.78 -1.58 12.65
N GLU A 199 1.80 -0.71 12.58
CA GLU A 199 1.89 0.49 13.41
C GLU A 199 0.83 1.53 13.02
N ARG A 200 0.40 1.54 11.75
CA ARG A 200 -0.61 2.44 11.22
C ARG A 200 -2.05 2.00 11.44
N ALA A 201 -2.28 0.75 11.80
CA ALA A 201 -3.64 0.22 12.04
C ALA A 201 -4.40 0.99 13.15
N SER A 202 -3.67 1.72 14.01
CA SER A 202 -4.25 2.60 15.03
C SER A 202 -4.61 4.00 14.52
N ASP A 203 -4.12 4.39 13.32
CA ASP A 203 -4.42 5.71 12.76
C ASP A 203 -5.76 5.69 12.01
N LYS A 204 -6.51 6.78 12.13
CA LYS A 204 -7.83 6.85 11.49
C LYS A 204 -7.70 6.84 9.97
N PRO A 205 -8.55 6.07 9.26
CA PRO A 205 -8.62 6.14 7.81
C PRO A 205 -9.07 7.54 7.35
N VAL A 206 -8.65 7.92 6.16
CA VAL A 206 -9.04 9.19 5.54
C VAL A 206 -10.18 8.94 4.54
N ILE A 207 -11.19 9.79 4.58
CA ILE A 207 -12.36 9.70 3.68
C ILE A 207 -12.30 10.85 2.68
N VAL A 208 -12.46 10.56 1.40
CA VAL A 208 -12.54 11.59 0.35
C VAL A 208 -13.82 12.39 0.52
N GLY A 209 -13.71 13.72 0.68
CA GLY A 209 -14.85 14.64 0.80
C GLY A 209 -15.23 15.00 2.24
N GLU A 210 -14.43 14.66 3.24
CA GLU A 210 -14.51 15.22 4.60
C GLU A 210 -13.51 16.39 4.71
N ASP A 211 -13.90 17.57 4.22
CA ASP A 211 -13.20 18.84 4.46
C ASP A 211 -13.94 19.68 5.51
#